data_57f3df9c76d77121269822c39baa2455
#
_entry.id   57f3df9c76d77121269822c39baa2455
#
_cell.length_a   1.000
_cell.length_b   1.000
_cell.length_c   1.000
_cell.angle_alpha   90.00
_cell.angle_beta   90.00
_cell.angle_gamma   90.00
#
_symmetry.space_group_name_H-M   'P 1'
#
loop_
_entity.id
_entity.type
_entity.pdbx_description
1 polymer ?
#
loop_
_entity_poly.entity_id
_entity_poly.type
_entity_poly.pdbx_seq_one_letter_code
_entity_poly.pdbx_strand_id
1 'polypeptide(L)' 'MAKSFTCSDVGVNCNWSASSENDEDLLNKIKEHAKSAHNFEEIPPELYEKVKNAIK' A
#
# COMPACT_ATOMS: atom_id res chain seq x y z
N MET A 1 9.63 11.87 9.65
CA MET A 1 8.19 11.93 9.93
C MET A 1 7.52 10.68 9.39
N ALA A 2 6.47 10.24 10.07
CA ALA A 2 5.81 9.00 9.69
C ALA A 2 4.98 9.17 8.42
N LYS A 3 5.01 8.16 7.59
CA LYS A 3 4.16 8.05 6.40
C LYS A 3 3.03 7.09 6.69
N SER A 4 1.89 7.30 6.09
CA SER A 4 0.74 6.41 6.28
C SER A 4 0.05 6.10 4.97
N PHE A 5 -0.63 4.97 4.94
CA PHE A 5 -1.34 4.50 3.76
C PHE A 5 -2.60 3.76 4.18
N THR A 6 -3.70 4.03 3.48
CA THR A 6 -4.94 3.30 3.66
C THR A 6 -5.28 2.57 2.37
N CYS A 7 -5.51 1.29 2.45
CA CYS A 7 -5.74 0.45 1.27
C CYS A 7 -6.94 0.92 0.45
N SER A 8 -7.98 1.41 1.09
CA SER A 8 -9.17 1.90 0.38
C SER A 8 -8.90 3.14 -0.48
N ASP A 9 -7.82 3.86 -0.21
CA ASP A 9 -7.46 5.05 -1.00
C ASP A 9 -7.08 4.74 -2.45
N VAL A 10 -6.75 3.49 -2.74
CA VAL A 10 -6.41 3.09 -4.11
C VAL A 10 -7.60 2.44 -4.83
N GLY A 11 -8.80 2.58 -4.27
CA GLY A 11 -10.00 2.07 -4.90
C GLY A 11 -10.30 0.60 -4.61
N VAL A 12 -9.64 0.03 -3.61
CA VAL A 12 -9.85 -1.36 -3.21
C VAL A 12 -10.79 -1.37 -2.01
N ASN A 13 -11.71 -2.32 -1.98
CA ASN A 13 -12.65 -2.46 -0.88
C ASN A 13 -11.95 -3.16 0.30
N CYS A 14 -11.22 -2.39 1.09
CA CYS A 14 -10.38 -2.91 2.16
C CYS A 14 -10.23 -1.85 3.25
N ASN A 15 -10.25 -2.27 4.50
CA ASN A 15 -10.11 -1.37 5.64
C ASN A 15 -8.71 -1.35 6.25
N TRP A 16 -7.76 -2.01 5.60
CA TRP A 16 -6.41 -2.10 6.11
C TRP A 16 -5.68 -0.76 5.99
N SER A 17 -4.89 -0.46 6.99
CA SER A 17 -4.02 0.70 6.95
C SER A 17 -2.72 0.39 7.67
N ALA A 18 -1.69 1.16 7.36
CA ALA A 18 -0.39 1.00 8.00
C ALA A 18 0.35 2.32 8.00
N SER A 19 1.38 2.39 8.82
CA SER A 19 2.25 3.54 8.85
C SER A 19 3.69 3.09 9.08
N SER A 20 4.63 3.93 8.67
CA SER A 20 6.04 3.65 8.80
C SER A 20 6.83 4.96 8.76
N GLU A 21 8.09 4.92 9.15
CA GLU A 21 8.90 6.12 9.15
C GLU A 21 9.34 6.56 7.77
N ASN A 22 9.45 5.62 6.85
CA ASN A 22 9.87 5.93 5.48
C ASN A 22 9.02 5.18 4.46
N ASP A 23 9.10 5.63 3.21
CA ASP A 23 8.31 5.06 2.12
C ASP A 23 8.68 3.62 1.83
N GLU A 24 9.96 3.29 1.91
CA GLU A 24 10.42 1.94 1.60
C GLU A 24 9.81 0.90 2.53
N ASP A 25 9.86 1.14 3.83
CA ASP A 25 9.26 0.23 4.80
C ASP A 25 7.75 0.14 4.61
N LEU A 26 7.12 1.28 4.36
CA LEU A 26 5.68 1.30 4.13
C LEU A 26 5.31 0.52 2.88
N LEU A 27 6.06 0.69 1.80
CA LEU A 27 5.82 -0.05 0.56
C LEU A 27 5.98 -1.56 0.77
N ASN A 28 6.94 -1.98 1.58
CA ASN A 28 7.09 -3.39 1.90
C ASN A 28 5.88 -3.95 2.63
N LYS A 29 5.33 -3.19 3.56
CA LYS A 29 4.10 -3.58 4.27
C LYS A 29 2.93 -3.67 3.31
N ILE A 30 2.83 -2.72 2.40
CA ILE A 30 1.77 -2.70 1.40
C ILE A 30 1.87 -3.91 0.47
N LYS A 31 3.06 -4.24 0.03
CA LYS A 31 3.30 -5.41 -0.82
C LYS A 31 2.88 -6.70 -0.13
N GLU A 32 3.25 -6.85 1.13
CA GLU A 32 2.86 -8.03 1.90
C GLU A 32 1.35 -8.12 2.06
N HIS A 33 0.72 -7.00 2.33
CA HIS A 33 -0.73 -6.95 2.44
C HIS A 33 -1.40 -7.33 1.13
N ALA A 34 -0.94 -6.79 0.01
CA ALA A 34 -1.50 -7.10 -1.29
C ALA A 34 -1.36 -8.59 -1.62
N LYS A 35 -0.23 -9.18 -1.28
CA LYS A 35 0.01 -10.59 -1.52
C LYS A 35 -0.90 -11.47 -0.66
N SER A 36 -1.03 -11.12 0.62
CA SER A 36 -1.78 -11.92 1.59
C SER A 36 -3.29 -11.74 1.46
N ALA A 37 -3.76 -10.51 1.31
CA ALA A 37 -5.17 -10.17 1.36
C ALA A 37 -5.84 -10.14 -0.01
N HIS A 38 -5.08 -9.80 -1.05
CA HIS A 38 -5.63 -9.60 -2.39
C HIS A 38 -5.02 -10.52 -3.44
N ASN A 39 -4.18 -11.45 -3.04
CA ASN A 39 -3.52 -12.43 -3.92
C ASN A 39 -2.70 -11.84 -5.06
N PHE A 40 -2.15 -10.65 -4.87
CA PHE A 40 -1.24 -10.08 -5.85
C PHE A 40 0.16 -10.64 -5.67
N GLU A 41 0.67 -11.34 -6.64
CA GLU A 41 2.07 -11.81 -6.60
C GLU A 41 3.03 -10.65 -6.77
N GLU A 42 2.64 -9.68 -7.59
CA GLU A 42 3.37 -8.42 -7.73
C GLU A 42 2.35 -7.31 -7.94
N ILE A 43 2.76 -6.10 -7.56
CA ILE A 43 1.91 -4.93 -7.74
C ILE A 43 2.12 -4.41 -9.16
N PRO A 44 1.07 -4.32 -9.99
CA PRO A 44 1.19 -3.74 -11.33
C PRO A 44 1.67 -2.28 -11.27
N PRO A 45 2.38 -1.79 -12.30
CA PRO A 45 2.85 -0.41 -12.29
C PRO A 45 1.75 0.63 -12.07
N GLU A 46 0.58 0.41 -12.63
CA GLU A 46 -0.56 1.31 -12.44
C GLU A 46 -0.98 1.39 -10.98
N LEU A 47 -1.07 0.26 -10.33
CA LEU A 47 -1.43 0.19 -8.92
C LEU A 47 -0.32 0.76 -8.05
N TYR A 48 0.92 0.48 -8.40
CA TYR A 48 2.07 0.99 -7.68
C TYR A 48 2.07 2.53 -7.64
N GLU A 49 1.77 3.16 -8.77
CA GLU A 49 1.66 4.61 -8.81
C GLU A 49 0.54 5.14 -7.93
N LYS A 50 -0.61 4.48 -7.93
CA LYS A 50 -1.71 4.85 -7.06
C LYS A 50 -1.33 4.73 -5.60
N VAL A 51 -0.62 3.67 -5.26
CA VAL A 51 -0.13 3.44 -3.90
C VAL A 51 0.80 4.57 -3.48
N LYS A 52 1.76 4.91 -4.31
CA LYS A 52 2.71 6.00 -4.01
C LYS A 52 2.00 7.33 -3.82
N ASN A 53 1.02 7.61 -4.65
CA ASN A 53 0.26 8.86 -4.57
C ASN A 53 -0.67 8.90 -3.35
N ALA A 54 -1.06 7.76 -2.84
CA ALA A 54 -1.94 7.67 -1.67
C ALA A 54 -1.18 7.74 -0.35
N ILE A 55 0.13 7.58 -0.36
CA ILE A 55 0.96 7.68 0.85
C ILE A 55 0.97 9.15 1.33
N LYS A 56 0.68 9.34 2.59
CA LYS A 56 0.58 10.68 3.20
C LYS A 56 1.62 10.93 4.27
#